data_6a9329ddb9eadc809f99d3cfd3e6aaed
#
_entry.id   6a9329ddb9eadc809f99d3cfd3e6aaed
#
_cell.length_a   1.000
_cell.length_b   1.000
_cell.length_c   1.000
_cell.angle_alpha   90.00
_cell.angle_beta   90.00
_cell.angle_gamma   90.00
#
_symmetry.space_group_name_H-M   'P 1'
#
loop_
_entity.id
_entity.type
_entity.pdbx_description
1 polymer ?
#
loop_
_entity_poly.entity_id
_entity_poly.type
_entity_poly.pdbx_seq_one_letter_code
_entity_poly.pdbx_strand_id
1 'polypeptide(L)'
;MSKNIKLNMSRRIRRTPYTNMVEEHGVSDFTVVNHMLLPKGFKNTVETDYWHLSKDVQIWDVSCQRQVQISGPDASKLVQKLTPRSIQKMETGKCFYIPILNESAGMINDPVLLKLDDDMFWISIADSDILLWAKGYAIGLNLDVNIEEPDVYPLAIQGPKSEDLMVSVFGEDIKKIKFFNYRVMDFMGTKQIIARSGYSKQDGFEIYFKTHDKHFNSVEMGEELWKTLWQAGQKYNISPGCPNLIDTIEGGLMSYGNDFTSEN
;
A
#
# COMPACT_ATOMS: atom_id res chain seq x y z
N MET A 1 3.04 4.30 37.37
CA MET A 1 1.75 4.28 36.63
C MET A 1 1.99 4.92 35.28
N SER A 2 1.99 4.13 34.21
CA SER A 2 2.06 4.65 32.85
C SER A 2 0.75 5.41 32.59
N LYS A 3 0.82 6.71 32.40
CA LYS A 3 -0.31 7.48 31.89
C LYS A 3 -0.56 6.98 30.47
N ASN A 4 -1.69 6.35 30.23
CA ASN A 4 -2.12 6.04 28.85
C ASN A 4 -2.28 7.37 28.10
N ILE A 5 -1.25 7.72 27.32
CA ILE A 5 -1.30 8.89 26.44
C ILE A 5 -2.26 8.53 25.32
N LYS A 6 -3.36 9.28 25.22
CA LYS A 6 -4.32 9.11 24.13
C LYS A 6 -3.93 10.03 22.97
N LEU A 7 -3.92 9.48 21.77
CA LEU A 7 -3.79 10.28 20.55
C LEU A 7 -5.08 11.09 20.33
N ASN A 8 -4.94 12.42 20.28
CA ASN A 8 -6.04 13.29 19.88
C ASN A 8 -6.18 13.29 18.36
N MET A 9 -7.30 12.76 17.88
CA MET A 9 -7.63 12.80 16.46
C MET A 9 -7.88 14.25 16.02
N SER A 10 -7.02 14.73 15.15
CA SER A 10 -7.16 16.06 14.53
C SER A 10 -7.45 15.93 13.03
N ARG A 11 -7.84 17.02 12.38
CA ARG A 11 -8.02 17.06 10.91
C ARG A 11 -6.75 16.74 10.11
N ARG A 12 -5.59 16.72 10.78
CA ARG A 12 -4.31 16.35 10.17
C ARG A 12 -4.14 14.84 10.05
N ILE A 13 -4.91 14.06 10.83
CA ILE A 13 -4.89 12.60 10.82
C ILE A 13 -6.11 12.14 10.05
N ARG A 14 -5.86 11.43 8.95
CA ARG A 14 -6.91 10.94 8.06
C ARG A 14 -7.32 9.52 8.44
N ARG A 15 -8.62 9.30 8.44
CA ARG A 15 -9.20 7.95 8.42
C ARG A 15 -9.16 7.41 7.00
N THR A 16 -9.17 6.10 6.88
CA THR A 16 -9.23 5.39 5.61
C THR A 16 -10.67 4.93 5.34
N PRO A 17 -11.00 4.49 4.13
CA PRO A 17 -12.30 3.86 3.84
C PRO A 17 -12.56 2.57 4.65
N TYR A 18 -11.52 1.97 5.22
CA TYR A 18 -11.60 0.73 5.99
C TYR A 18 -11.59 0.92 7.50
N THR A 19 -11.34 2.15 8.00
CA THR A 19 -11.12 2.37 9.44
C THR A 19 -12.28 1.88 10.30
N ASN A 20 -13.55 2.05 9.85
CA ASN A 20 -14.71 1.55 10.59
C ASN A 20 -14.65 0.01 10.72
N MET A 21 -14.31 -0.69 9.65
CA MET A 21 -14.19 -2.16 9.66
C MET A 21 -13.04 -2.61 10.55
N VAL A 22 -11.92 -1.91 10.52
CA VAL A 22 -10.78 -2.18 11.41
C VAL A 22 -11.18 -2.02 12.88
N GLU A 23 -11.92 -0.96 13.22
CA GLU A 23 -12.46 -0.72 14.56
C GLU A 23 -13.46 -1.81 14.99
N GLU A 24 -14.38 -2.22 14.12
CA GLU A 24 -15.33 -3.31 14.37
C GLU A 24 -14.63 -4.66 14.63
N HIS A 25 -13.52 -4.91 13.96
CA HIS A 25 -12.72 -6.13 14.16
C HIS A 25 -11.82 -6.07 15.40
N GLY A 26 -11.88 -4.97 16.15
CA GLY A 26 -11.26 -4.85 17.47
C GLY A 26 -9.78 -4.54 17.44
N VAL A 27 -9.37 -3.59 16.60
CA VAL A 27 -8.04 -3.01 16.67
C VAL A 27 -7.72 -2.53 18.08
N SER A 28 -6.53 -2.85 18.57
CA SER A 28 -6.06 -2.41 19.89
C SER A 28 -5.35 -1.07 19.84
N ASP A 29 -4.60 -0.83 18.78
CA ASP A 29 -3.74 0.33 18.64
C ASP A 29 -3.63 0.80 17.19
N PHE A 30 -3.44 2.13 17.04
CA PHE A 30 -3.05 2.75 15.77
C PHE A 30 -1.73 3.48 15.93
N THR A 31 -0.98 3.53 14.84
CA THR A 31 0.07 4.54 14.62
C THR A 31 -0.35 5.47 13.49
N VAL A 32 0.45 6.50 13.23
CA VAL A 32 0.23 7.45 12.13
C VAL A 32 1.41 7.35 11.18
N VAL A 33 1.11 7.07 9.92
CA VAL A 33 2.07 7.03 8.81
C VAL A 33 1.48 7.87 7.68
N ASN A 34 2.26 8.77 7.08
CA ASN A 34 1.81 9.67 6.02
C ASN A 34 0.51 10.43 6.37
N HIS A 35 0.36 10.85 7.63
CA HIS A 35 -0.85 11.51 8.16
C HIS A 35 -2.12 10.64 8.15
N MET A 36 -2.00 9.32 8.02
CA MET A 36 -3.11 8.37 8.03
C MET A 36 -2.98 7.37 9.19
N LEU A 37 -4.13 6.88 9.66
CA LEU A 37 -4.16 5.81 10.65
C LEU A 37 -3.65 4.50 10.02
N LEU A 38 -2.74 3.84 10.72
CA LEU A 38 -2.29 2.49 10.41
C LEU A 38 -2.53 1.60 11.64
N PRO A 39 -3.29 0.49 11.52
CA PRO A 39 -3.42 -0.49 12.60
C PRO A 39 -2.05 -1.04 13.02
N LYS A 40 -1.84 -1.22 14.34
CA LYS A 40 -0.60 -1.78 14.90
C LYS A 40 -0.81 -3.05 15.70
N GLY A 41 -2.04 -3.42 15.95
CA GLY A 41 -2.38 -4.64 16.65
C GLY A 41 -3.88 -4.85 16.76
N PHE A 42 -4.25 -6.09 16.99
CA PHE A 42 -5.60 -6.52 17.28
C PHE A 42 -5.61 -7.26 18.63
N LYS A 43 -6.66 -8.02 18.93
CA LYS A 43 -6.80 -8.69 20.23
C LYS A 43 -5.76 -9.78 20.51
N ASN A 44 -5.12 -10.29 19.45
CA ASN A 44 -4.13 -11.35 19.57
C ASN A 44 -2.76 -10.80 20.00
N THR A 45 -1.89 -11.71 20.47
CA THR A 45 -0.47 -11.38 20.65
C THR A 45 0.24 -11.30 19.29
N VAL A 46 1.35 -10.56 19.21
CA VAL A 46 2.20 -10.47 18.01
C VAL A 46 2.62 -11.85 17.51
N GLU A 47 2.94 -12.78 18.43
CA GLU A 47 3.30 -14.16 18.10
C GLU A 47 2.13 -14.93 17.49
N THR A 48 0.92 -14.80 18.05
CA THR A 48 -0.27 -15.44 17.50
C THR A 48 -0.59 -14.92 16.11
N ASP A 49 -0.48 -13.62 15.89
CA ASP A 49 -0.71 -12.99 14.56
C ASP A 49 0.34 -13.42 13.55
N TYR A 50 1.61 -13.55 13.96
CA TYR A 50 2.67 -14.08 13.12
C TYR A 50 2.40 -15.51 12.66
N TRP A 51 2.04 -16.42 13.60
CA TRP A 51 1.74 -17.81 13.25
C TRP A 51 0.46 -17.95 12.42
N HIS A 52 -0.53 -17.07 12.65
CA HIS A 52 -1.71 -17.00 11.80
C HIS A 52 -1.35 -16.59 10.37
N LEU A 53 -0.59 -15.49 10.20
CA LEU A 53 -0.11 -15.01 8.90
C LEU A 53 0.66 -16.10 8.13
N SER A 54 1.48 -16.88 8.83
CA SER A 54 2.30 -17.94 8.24
C SER A 54 1.49 -19.16 7.74
N LYS A 55 0.23 -19.32 8.18
CA LYS A 55 -0.58 -20.52 7.90
C LYS A 55 -1.87 -20.24 7.14
N ASP A 56 -2.39 -19.04 7.26
CA ASP A 56 -3.72 -18.70 6.81
C ASP A 56 -3.72 -17.44 5.93
N VAL A 57 -4.65 -16.53 6.11
CA VAL A 57 -4.71 -15.27 5.36
C VAL A 57 -5.13 -14.13 6.28
N GLN A 58 -4.52 -12.97 6.09
CA GLN A 58 -4.86 -11.74 6.78
C GLN A 58 -5.25 -10.63 5.81
N ILE A 59 -6.13 -9.74 6.29
CA ILE A 59 -6.53 -8.50 5.62
C ILE A 59 -5.96 -7.31 6.38
N TRP A 60 -5.23 -6.42 5.70
CA TRP A 60 -4.52 -5.29 6.28
C TRP A 60 -4.93 -3.98 5.64
N ASP A 61 -5.40 -3.03 6.43
CA ASP A 61 -5.52 -1.64 5.97
C ASP A 61 -4.12 -1.00 5.93
N VAL A 62 -3.58 -0.88 4.74
CA VAL A 62 -2.27 -0.25 4.47
C VAL A 62 -2.43 1.03 3.63
N SER A 63 -3.59 1.68 3.74
CA SER A 63 -3.89 2.92 3.00
C SER A 63 -2.92 4.06 3.30
N CYS A 64 -2.18 3.97 4.41
CA CYS A 64 -1.10 4.89 4.74
C CYS A 64 0.03 4.91 3.68
N GLN A 65 0.14 3.87 2.85
CA GLN A 65 0.96 3.86 1.64
C GLN A 65 0.28 4.69 0.55
N ARG A 66 0.26 6.01 0.75
CA ARG A 66 -0.36 6.95 -0.19
C ARG A 66 0.29 6.83 -1.57
N GLN A 67 -0.50 7.11 -2.59
CA GLN A 67 0.02 7.13 -3.95
C GLN A 67 0.46 8.54 -4.33
N VAL A 68 1.62 8.67 -4.95
CA VAL A 68 2.00 9.87 -5.70
C VAL A 68 1.88 9.54 -7.17
N GLN A 69 0.89 10.13 -7.84
CA GLN A 69 0.73 10.00 -9.29
C GLN A 69 1.60 11.03 -9.99
N ILE A 70 2.38 10.57 -10.95
CA ILE A 70 3.17 11.40 -11.86
C ILE A 70 2.70 11.08 -13.27
N SER A 71 2.21 12.09 -14.01
CA SER A 71 1.73 11.93 -15.39
C SER A 71 2.18 13.09 -16.27
N GLY A 72 2.22 12.86 -17.56
CA GLY A 72 2.59 13.86 -18.56
C GLY A 72 3.86 13.53 -19.36
N PRO A 73 4.20 14.36 -20.35
CA PRO A 73 5.26 14.07 -21.30
C PRO A 73 6.64 13.78 -20.69
N ASP A 74 6.98 14.42 -19.58
CA ASP A 74 8.25 14.23 -18.87
C ASP A 74 8.14 13.27 -17.66
N ALA A 75 7.02 12.54 -17.47
CA ALA A 75 6.79 11.66 -16.31
C ALA A 75 7.89 10.62 -16.14
N SER A 76 8.22 9.87 -17.19
CA SER A 76 9.32 8.88 -17.16
C SER A 76 10.67 9.52 -16.82
N LYS A 77 10.94 10.73 -17.31
CA LYS A 77 12.17 11.46 -17.02
C LYS A 77 12.26 11.88 -15.56
N LEU A 78 11.14 12.38 -14.99
CA LEU A 78 11.09 12.72 -13.56
C LEU A 78 11.29 11.47 -12.69
N VAL A 79 10.53 10.39 -12.93
CA VAL A 79 10.65 9.15 -12.17
C VAL A 79 12.07 8.59 -12.22
N GLN A 80 12.72 8.59 -13.40
CA GLN A 80 14.13 8.16 -13.52
C GLN A 80 15.10 9.06 -12.75
N LYS A 81 14.77 10.33 -12.54
CA LYS A 81 15.59 11.25 -11.75
C LYS A 81 15.43 11.07 -10.24
N LEU A 82 14.30 10.56 -9.78
CA LEU A 82 14.03 10.31 -8.37
C LEU A 82 14.74 9.05 -7.85
N THR A 83 15.12 8.10 -8.73
CA THR A 83 15.71 6.83 -8.31
C THR A 83 16.96 6.47 -9.11
N PRO A 84 18.00 5.88 -8.46
CA PRO A 84 19.17 5.33 -9.17
C PRO A 84 18.84 4.05 -9.94
N ARG A 85 17.71 3.38 -9.64
CA ARG A 85 17.29 2.18 -10.35
C ARG A 85 16.81 2.53 -11.74
N SER A 86 17.35 1.88 -12.78
CA SER A 86 16.87 2.08 -14.15
C SER A 86 15.44 1.60 -14.33
N ILE A 87 14.57 2.48 -14.83
CA ILE A 87 13.18 2.19 -15.20
C ILE A 87 12.98 2.04 -16.71
N GLN A 88 14.02 2.19 -17.52
CA GLN A 88 13.93 2.21 -19.00
C GLN A 88 13.29 0.95 -19.60
N LYS A 89 13.44 -0.21 -18.94
CA LYS A 89 12.87 -1.49 -19.36
C LYS A 89 11.60 -1.86 -18.59
N MET A 90 11.05 -0.95 -17.80
CA MET A 90 9.82 -1.21 -17.07
C MET A 90 8.63 -1.14 -18.02
N GLU A 91 7.92 -2.25 -18.14
CA GLU A 91 6.71 -2.36 -18.95
C GLU A 91 5.48 -1.99 -18.12
N THR A 92 4.40 -1.52 -18.79
CA THR A 92 3.08 -1.35 -18.16
C THR A 92 2.60 -2.68 -17.56
N GLY A 93 2.00 -2.64 -16.38
CA GLY A 93 1.62 -3.85 -15.63
C GLY A 93 2.71 -4.37 -14.68
N LYS A 94 3.86 -3.70 -14.58
CA LYS A 94 4.95 -4.04 -13.66
C LYS A 94 4.95 -3.15 -12.43
N CYS A 95 5.47 -3.73 -11.33
CA CYS A 95 5.84 -3.02 -10.11
C CYS A 95 7.34 -3.12 -9.91
N PHE A 96 7.98 -2.05 -9.44
CA PHE A 96 9.40 -2.03 -9.07
C PHE A 96 9.54 -1.47 -7.65
N TYR A 97 10.26 -2.16 -6.79
CA TYR A 97 10.77 -1.54 -5.56
C TYR A 97 11.92 -0.61 -5.94
N ILE A 98 11.81 0.66 -5.58
CA ILE A 98 12.78 1.69 -5.93
C ILE A 98 13.25 2.47 -4.69
N PRO A 99 14.56 2.69 -4.50
CA PRO A 99 15.02 3.68 -3.54
C PRO A 99 14.83 5.08 -4.12
N ILE A 100 14.37 6.03 -3.31
CA ILE A 100 14.40 7.46 -3.61
C ILE A 100 15.43 8.11 -2.72
N LEU A 101 16.39 8.80 -3.34
CA LEU A 101 17.55 9.35 -2.64
C LEU A 101 17.54 10.88 -2.65
N ASN A 102 18.18 11.47 -1.63
CA ASN A 102 18.52 12.88 -1.59
C ASN A 102 19.84 13.16 -2.34
N GLU A 103 20.31 14.40 -2.33
CA GLU A 103 21.53 14.85 -2.99
C GLU A 103 22.82 14.25 -2.42
N SER A 104 22.74 13.71 -1.19
CA SER A 104 23.87 13.05 -0.51
C SER A 104 23.81 11.53 -0.59
N ALA A 105 22.91 10.99 -1.42
CA ALA A 105 22.61 9.56 -1.56
C ALA A 105 21.99 8.89 -0.32
N GLY A 106 21.53 9.67 0.66
CA GLY A 106 20.72 9.17 1.77
C GLY A 106 19.31 8.80 1.30
N MET A 107 18.75 7.73 1.85
CA MET A 107 17.42 7.25 1.51
C MET A 107 16.34 8.17 2.09
N ILE A 108 15.43 8.65 1.26
CA ILE A 108 14.29 9.45 1.70
C ILE A 108 12.94 8.76 1.54
N ASN A 109 12.89 7.68 0.81
CA ASN A 109 11.75 6.75 0.72
C ASN A 109 12.17 5.48 -0.03
N ASP A 110 11.43 4.39 0.20
CA ASP A 110 11.64 3.08 -0.44
C ASP A 110 10.34 2.51 -1.05
N PRO A 111 9.70 3.26 -1.94
CA PRO A 111 8.37 2.94 -2.43
C PRO A 111 8.34 1.80 -3.44
N VAL A 112 7.13 1.31 -3.68
CA VAL A 112 6.81 0.52 -4.88
C VAL A 112 6.34 1.46 -5.99
N LEU A 113 7.01 1.40 -7.13
CA LEU A 113 6.64 2.09 -8.37
C LEU A 113 5.76 1.19 -9.22
N LEU A 114 4.60 1.68 -9.64
CA LEU A 114 3.72 1.04 -10.63
C LEU A 114 3.76 1.84 -11.93
N LYS A 115 4.07 1.20 -13.05
CA LYS A 115 3.93 1.83 -14.37
C LYS A 115 2.53 1.56 -14.91
N LEU A 116 1.70 2.61 -14.98
CA LEU A 116 0.30 2.51 -15.41
C LEU A 116 0.16 2.71 -16.92
N ASP A 117 1.00 3.59 -17.47
CA ASP A 117 1.11 3.85 -18.91
C ASP A 117 2.53 4.35 -19.20
N ASP A 118 2.84 4.67 -20.45
CA ASP A 118 4.15 5.18 -20.84
C ASP A 118 4.46 6.52 -20.21
N ASP A 119 3.45 7.32 -19.93
CA ASP A 119 3.53 8.65 -19.34
C ASP A 119 2.79 8.77 -18.00
N MET A 120 2.46 7.63 -17.33
CA MET A 120 1.74 7.62 -16.06
C MET A 120 2.29 6.58 -15.09
N PHE A 121 2.63 7.05 -13.88
CA PHE A 121 3.18 6.23 -12.80
C PHE A 121 2.48 6.51 -11.49
N TRP A 122 2.37 5.47 -10.65
CA TRP A 122 2.11 5.63 -9.22
C TRP A 122 3.33 5.22 -8.41
N ILE A 123 3.62 6.03 -7.40
CA ILE A 123 4.63 5.74 -6.39
C ILE A 123 3.88 5.49 -5.08
N SER A 124 3.86 4.23 -4.62
CA SER A 124 3.26 3.80 -3.35
C SER A 124 4.27 4.01 -2.23
N ILE A 125 4.11 5.11 -1.48
CA ILE A 125 5.17 5.65 -0.62
C ILE A 125 5.19 5.04 0.78
N ALA A 126 6.39 4.92 1.36
CA ALA A 126 6.61 4.80 2.80
C ALA A 126 6.44 6.17 3.49
N ASP A 127 6.80 6.30 4.77
CA ASP A 127 6.49 7.48 5.60
C ASP A 127 7.41 8.68 5.31
N SER A 128 7.20 9.36 4.18
CA SER A 128 7.81 10.68 3.92
C SER A 128 7.10 11.44 2.79
N ASP A 129 7.33 12.77 2.71
CA ASP A 129 6.63 13.69 1.80
C ASP A 129 7.15 13.66 0.34
N ILE A 130 7.10 12.50 -0.31
CA ILE A 130 7.54 12.34 -1.70
C ILE A 130 6.73 13.18 -2.68
N LEU A 131 5.45 13.46 -2.39
CA LEU A 131 4.65 14.36 -3.21
C LEU A 131 5.31 15.75 -3.35
N LEU A 132 5.75 16.34 -2.24
CA LEU A 132 6.39 17.65 -2.23
C LEU A 132 7.79 17.60 -2.83
N TRP A 133 8.55 16.52 -2.55
CA TRP A 133 9.86 16.31 -3.15
C TRP A 133 9.78 16.22 -4.68
N ALA A 134 8.87 15.40 -5.21
CA ALA A 134 8.67 15.25 -6.65
C ALA A 134 8.25 16.58 -7.32
N LYS A 135 7.33 17.33 -6.70
CA LYS A 135 6.91 18.65 -7.19
C LYS A 135 8.06 19.64 -7.22
N GLY A 136 8.83 19.73 -6.12
CA GLY A 136 9.99 20.63 -6.06
C GLY A 136 11.03 20.28 -7.10
N TYR A 137 11.30 18.99 -7.29
CA TYR A 137 12.26 18.51 -8.27
C TYR A 137 11.82 18.79 -9.73
N ALA A 138 10.53 18.57 -10.02
CA ALA A 138 9.95 18.86 -11.34
C ALA A 138 10.02 20.36 -11.68
N ILE A 139 9.72 21.24 -10.72
CA ILE A 139 9.81 22.70 -10.87
C ILE A 139 11.27 23.09 -11.14
N GLY A 140 12.22 22.58 -10.34
CA GLY A 140 13.64 22.89 -10.48
C GLY A 140 14.24 22.46 -11.83
N LEU A 141 13.72 21.41 -12.44
CA LEU A 141 14.13 20.88 -13.73
C LEU A 141 13.26 21.38 -14.91
N ASN A 142 12.24 22.19 -14.65
CA ASN A 142 11.28 22.68 -15.63
C ASN A 142 10.66 21.55 -16.47
N LEU A 143 10.13 20.50 -15.80
CA LEU A 143 9.53 19.34 -16.45
C LEU A 143 8.03 19.53 -16.65
N ASP A 144 7.53 19.07 -17.79
CA ASP A 144 6.09 19.07 -18.13
C ASP A 144 5.43 17.81 -17.56
N VAL A 145 4.99 17.93 -16.30
CA VAL A 145 4.34 16.85 -15.55
C VAL A 145 3.19 17.36 -14.68
N ASN A 146 2.17 16.53 -14.49
CA ASN A 146 1.19 16.69 -13.43
C ASN A 146 1.52 15.74 -12.27
N ILE A 147 1.57 16.27 -11.05
CA ILE A 147 1.89 15.49 -9.84
C ILE A 147 0.78 15.72 -8.82
N GLU A 148 0.11 14.64 -8.45
CA GLU A 148 -1.03 14.68 -7.53
C GLU A 148 -1.09 13.44 -6.62
N GLU A 149 -1.89 13.51 -5.58
CA GLU A 149 -2.29 12.36 -4.79
C GLU A 149 -3.67 11.90 -5.29
N PRO A 150 -3.76 10.76 -5.98
CA PRO A 150 -5.03 10.20 -6.41
C PRO A 150 -5.79 9.62 -5.21
N ASP A 151 -7.11 9.50 -5.37
CA ASP A 151 -8.01 8.94 -4.35
C ASP A 151 -7.94 7.40 -4.39
N VAL A 152 -6.83 6.86 -3.87
CA VAL A 152 -6.49 5.42 -3.90
C VAL A 152 -6.05 4.97 -2.51
N TYR A 153 -6.63 3.87 -2.06
CA TYR A 153 -6.43 3.31 -0.72
C TYR A 153 -6.00 1.85 -0.80
N PRO A 154 -4.71 1.54 -0.65
CA PRO A 154 -4.23 0.16 -0.67
C PRO A 154 -4.79 -0.67 0.48
N LEU A 155 -5.27 -1.87 0.13
CA LEU A 155 -5.71 -2.92 1.05
C LEU A 155 -4.91 -4.18 0.74
N ALA A 156 -4.19 -4.73 1.71
CA ALA A 156 -3.35 -5.90 1.50
C ALA A 156 -4.05 -7.19 1.98
N ILE A 157 -3.89 -8.25 1.20
CA ILE A 157 -4.31 -9.62 1.51
C ILE A 157 -3.06 -10.47 1.53
N GLN A 158 -2.62 -10.88 2.72
CA GLN A 158 -1.32 -11.51 2.93
C GLN A 158 -1.47 -12.90 3.57
N GLY A 159 -0.61 -13.84 3.19
CA GLY A 159 -0.58 -15.19 3.73
C GLY A 159 -0.73 -16.28 2.65
N PRO A 160 -0.40 -17.54 2.97
CA PRO A 160 -0.38 -18.64 1.99
C PRO A 160 -1.75 -18.94 1.35
N LYS A 161 -2.86 -18.56 1.97
CA LYS A 161 -4.22 -18.72 1.41
C LYS A 161 -4.73 -17.48 0.69
N SER A 162 -3.90 -16.46 0.49
CA SER A 162 -4.28 -15.20 -0.16
C SER A 162 -4.73 -15.42 -1.62
N GLU A 163 -4.03 -16.27 -2.39
CA GLU A 163 -4.40 -16.56 -3.78
C GLU A 163 -5.80 -17.19 -3.88
N ASP A 164 -6.11 -18.17 -3.05
CA ASP A 164 -7.41 -18.84 -3.03
C ASP A 164 -8.55 -17.87 -2.66
N LEU A 165 -8.31 -17.00 -1.68
CA LEU A 165 -9.26 -15.96 -1.31
C LEU A 165 -9.48 -14.99 -2.48
N MET A 166 -8.40 -14.48 -3.07
CA MET A 166 -8.49 -13.52 -4.17
C MET A 166 -9.19 -14.12 -5.39
N VAL A 167 -8.92 -15.39 -5.72
CA VAL A 167 -9.63 -16.13 -6.79
C VAL A 167 -11.12 -16.22 -6.49
N SER A 168 -11.52 -16.46 -5.24
CA SER A 168 -12.94 -16.58 -4.88
C SER A 168 -13.72 -15.26 -5.03
N VAL A 169 -13.03 -14.11 -5.03
CA VAL A 169 -13.66 -12.78 -5.17
C VAL A 169 -13.50 -12.22 -6.60
N PHE A 170 -12.31 -12.36 -7.20
CA PHE A 170 -11.95 -11.73 -8.46
C PHE A 170 -11.83 -12.72 -9.63
N GLY A 171 -11.93 -14.03 -9.36
CA GLY A 171 -11.86 -15.08 -10.38
C GLY A 171 -10.45 -15.56 -10.72
N GLU A 172 -10.36 -16.53 -11.61
CA GLU A 172 -9.15 -17.28 -11.97
C GLU A 172 -8.01 -16.41 -12.57
N ASP A 173 -8.32 -15.22 -13.04
CA ASP A 173 -7.32 -14.31 -13.62
C ASP A 173 -6.31 -13.80 -12.59
N ILE A 174 -6.62 -13.91 -11.30
CA ILE A 174 -5.69 -13.64 -10.17
C ILE A 174 -4.42 -14.50 -10.30
N LYS A 175 -4.55 -15.78 -10.64
CA LYS A 175 -3.42 -16.73 -10.80
C LYS A 175 -2.45 -16.32 -11.91
N LYS A 176 -2.89 -15.48 -12.84
CA LYS A 176 -2.05 -14.97 -13.94
C LYS A 176 -1.17 -13.80 -13.55
N ILE A 177 -1.38 -13.23 -12.35
CA ILE A 177 -0.58 -12.12 -11.82
C ILE A 177 0.72 -12.68 -11.27
N LYS A 178 1.84 -12.38 -11.92
CA LYS A 178 3.17 -12.77 -11.44
C LYS A 178 3.62 -11.85 -10.31
N PHE A 179 4.55 -12.31 -9.49
CA PHE A 179 5.14 -11.48 -8.44
C PHE A 179 5.69 -10.15 -9.01
N PHE A 180 5.42 -9.06 -8.33
CA PHE A 180 5.71 -7.67 -8.74
C PHE A 180 5.13 -7.29 -10.11
N ASN A 181 3.98 -7.88 -10.45
CA ASN A 181 3.12 -7.42 -11.54
C ASN A 181 1.74 -7.07 -10.98
N TYR A 182 0.98 -6.31 -11.76
CA TYR A 182 -0.42 -6.05 -11.46
C TYR A 182 -1.33 -6.31 -12.66
N ARG A 183 -2.62 -6.43 -12.40
CA ARG A 183 -3.70 -6.40 -13.39
C ARG A 183 -4.80 -5.46 -12.96
N VAL A 184 -5.51 -4.95 -13.96
CA VAL A 184 -6.75 -4.20 -13.74
C VAL A 184 -7.91 -5.19 -13.73
N MET A 185 -8.69 -5.19 -12.65
CA MET A 185 -9.82 -6.09 -12.45
C MET A 185 -11.07 -5.30 -12.04
N ASP A 186 -12.22 -5.86 -12.30
CA ASP A 186 -13.51 -5.24 -11.95
C ASP A 186 -13.88 -5.55 -10.49
N PHE A 187 -14.31 -4.51 -9.76
CA PHE A 187 -15.02 -4.66 -8.51
C PHE A 187 -16.19 -3.67 -8.49
N MET A 188 -17.42 -4.19 -8.34
CA MET A 188 -18.66 -3.39 -8.32
C MET A 188 -18.79 -2.39 -9.48
N GLY A 189 -18.40 -2.81 -10.69
CA GLY A 189 -18.46 -1.97 -11.88
C GLY A 189 -17.35 -0.92 -12.00
N THR A 190 -16.38 -0.95 -11.11
CA THR A 190 -15.21 -0.06 -11.13
C THR A 190 -13.92 -0.84 -11.40
N LYS A 191 -12.97 -0.21 -12.09
CA LYS A 191 -11.66 -0.81 -12.41
C LYS A 191 -10.68 -0.58 -11.26
N GLN A 192 -10.20 -1.67 -10.68
CA GLN A 192 -9.23 -1.67 -9.59
C GLN A 192 -7.91 -2.28 -10.05
N ILE A 193 -6.79 -1.78 -9.51
CA ILE A 193 -5.47 -2.36 -9.74
C ILE A 193 -5.20 -3.36 -8.62
N ILE A 194 -4.89 -4.60 -9.00
CA ILE A 194 -4.49 -5.67 -8.07
C ILE A 194 -3.07 -6.09 -8.42
N ALA A 195 -2.14 -5.87 -7.50
CA ALA A 195 -0.75 -6.27 -7.62
C ALA A 195 -0.48 -7.54 -6.80
N ARG A 196 0.38 -8.43 -7.30
CA ARG A 196 0.94 -9.52 -6.49
C ARG A 196 2.19 -9.00 -5.81
N SER A 197 1.98 -8.40 -4.65
CA SER A 197 2.97 -7.72 -3.83
C SER A 197 2.51 -7.73 -2.37
N GLY A 198 3.34 -7.19 -1.48
CA GLY A 198 3.02 -7.04 -0.07
C GLY A 198 4.26 -6.82 0.76
N TYR A 199 4.05 -6.36 2.00
CA TYR A 199 5.10 -6.11 2.97
C TYR A 199 5.11 -7.23 4.03
N SER A 200 5.20 -8.48 3.54
CA SER A 200 5.33 -9.68 4.36
C SER A 200 6.27 -10.68 3.68
N LYS A 201 6.76 -11.66 4.44
CA LYS A 201 7.51 -12.81 3.92
C LYS A 201 6.60 -13.76 3.12
N GLN A 202 5.29 -13.64 3.29
CA GLN A 202 4.29 -14.53 2.71
C GLN A 202 3.88 -14.07 1.31
N ASP A 203 3.28 -14.98 0.54
CA ASP A 203 2.55 -14.61 -0.67
C ASP A 203 1.40 -13.66 -0.33
N GLY A 204 1.09 -12.76 -1.26
CA GLY A 204 0.02 -11.81 -1.04
C GLY A 204 -0.30 -10.93 -2.23
N PHE A 205 -1.33 -10.13 -2.04
CA PHE A 205 -1.81 -9.16 -3.01
C PHE A 205 -2.08 -7.82 -2.33
N GLU A 206 -1.91 -6.75 -3.08
CA GLU A 206 -2.32 -5.40 -2.71
C GLU A 206 -3.36 -4.91 -3.72
N ILE A 207 -4.52 -4.54 -3.21
CA ILE A 207 -5.61 -3.95 -3.98
C ILE A 207 -5.44 -2.44 -3.86
N TYR A 208 -5.00 -1.78 -4.91
CA TYR A 208 -4.94 -0.31 -5.00
C TYR A 208 -6.32 0.20 -5.31
N PHE A 209 -7.14 0.30 -4.26
CA PHE A 209 -8.55 0.58 -4.35
C PHE A 209 -8.82 2.03 -4.67
N LYS A 210 -9.29 2.29 -5.87
CA LYS A 210 -9.67 3.61 -6.37
C LYS A 210 -11.12 3.87 -6.05
N THR A 211 -11.38 4.91 -5.27
CA THR A 211 -12.74 5.24 -4.78
C THR A 211 -13.43 6.31 -5.62
N HIS A 212 -12.79 6.81 -6.66
CA HIS A 212 -13.31 7.93 -7.43
C HIS A 212 -14.41 7.48 -8.40
N ASP A 213 -15.62 7.33 -7.88
CA ASP A 213 -16.84 7.41 -8.65
C ASP A 213 -17.71 8.53 -8.05
N LYS A 214 -18.25 9.41 -8.91
CA LYS A 214 -19.12 10.51 -8.51
C LYS A 214 -20.43 10.06 -7.84
N HIS A 215 -20.71 8.77 -7.86
CA HIS A 215 -21.94 8.15 -7.38
C HIS A 215 -21.81 7.39 -6.06
N PHE A 216 -20.58 7.14 -5.57
CA PHE A 216 -20.36 6.36 -4.35
C PHE A 216 -19.51 7.14 -3.34
N ASN A 217 -19.90 7.04 -2.07
CA ASN A 217 -19.07 7.45 -0.96
C ASN A 217 -17.88 6.50 -0.82
N SER A 218 -16.66 7.04 -0.73
CA SER A 218 -15.42 6.25 -0.62
C SER A 218 -15.44 5.27 0.58
N VAL A 219 -16.05 5.67 1.69
CA VAL A 219 -16.18 4.83 2.89
C VAL A 219 -17.09 3.64 2.61
N GLU A 220 -18.27 3.86 2.02
CA GLU A 220 -19.21 2.77 1.69
C GLU A 220 -18.60 1.73 0.76
N MET A 221 -17.89 2.17 -0.27
CA MET A 221 -17.22 1.27 -1.19
C MET A 221 -16.08 0.48 -0.52
N GLY A 222 -15.29 1.15 0.34
CA GLY A 222 -14.22 0.49 1.08
C GLY A 222 -14.75 -0.54 2.07
N GLU A 223 -15.81 -0.21 2.78
CA GLU A 223 -16.48 -1.15 3.67
C GLU A 223 -17.04 -2.36 2.92
N GLU A 224 -17.62 -2.16 1.72
CA GLU A 224 -18.14 -3.25 0.90
C GLU A 224 -17.03 -4.16 0.38
N LEU A 225 -15.88 -3.58 -0.04
CA LEU A 225 -14.71 -4.38 -0.40
C LEU A 225 -14.22 -5.22 0.80
N TRP A 226 -14.10 -4.61 1.96
CA TRP A 226 -13.70 -5.32 3.18
C TRP A 226 -14.67 -6.44 3.51
N LYS A 227 -15.98 -6.17 3.54
CA LYS A 227 -17.03 -7.15 3.84
C LYS A 227 -17.03 -8.32 2.85
N THR A 228 -16.87 -8.03 1.55
CA THR A 228 -16.79 -9.04 0.50
C THR A 228 -15.60 -9.98 0.71
N LEU A 229 -14.40 -9.41 0.94
CA LEU A 229 -13.20 -10.19 1.23
C LEU A 229 -13.32 -10.96 2.54
N TRP A 230 -13.87 -10.34 3.57
CA TRP A 230 -14.07 -10.95 4.87
C TRP A 230 -15.01 -12.16 4.81
N GLN A 231 -16.15 -12.02 4.13
CA GLN A 231 -17.12 -13.11 3.96
C GLN A 231 -16.53 -14.27 3.16
N ALA A 232 -15.90 -13.97 2.03
CA ALA A 232 -15.23 -14.99 1.20
C ALA A 232 -14.06 -15.66 1.92
N GLY A 233 -13.40 -14.93 2.82
CA GLY A 233 -12.24 -15.37 3.57
C GLY A 233 -12.52 -16.29 4.75
N GLN A 234 -13.78 -16.40 5.21
CA GLN A 234 -14.13 -17.22 6.38
C GLN A 234 -13.69 -18.68 6.22
N LYS A 235 -13.88 -19.27 5.06
CA LYS A 235 -13.45 -20.65 4.76
C LYS A 235 -11.92 -20.82 4.70
N TYR A 236 -11.17 -19.72 4.63
CA TYR A 236 -9.70 -19.69 4.61
C TYR A 236 -9.11 -19.24 5.94
N ASN A 237 -9.94 -19.10 6.98
CA ASN A 237 -9.55 -18.63 8.31
C ASN A 237 -8.97 -17.20 8.26
N ILE A 238 -9.68 -16.28 7.58
CA ILE A 238 -9.25 -14.87 7.50
C ILE A 238 -9.24 -14.21 8.89
N SER A 239 -8.22 -13.39 9.14
CA SER A 239 -8.12 -12.52 10.32
C SER A 239 -7.73 -11.10 9.91
N PRO A 240 -8.13 -10.08 10.66
CA PRO A 240 -7.55 -8.77 10.50
C PRO A 240 -6.10 -8.82 10.98
N GLY A 241 -5.24 -8.01 10.39
CA GLY A 241 -3.82 -7.96 10.75
C GLY A 241 -3.18 -6.62 10.39
N CYS A 242 -1.89 -6.56 10.59
CA CYS A 242 -1.05 -5.41 10.26
C CYS A 242 0.39 -5.88 10.02
N PRO A 243 1.27 -5.05 9.43
CA PRO A 243 2.68 -5.36 9.28
C PRO A 243 3.31 -5.78 10.61
N ASN A 244 3.99 -6.93 10.61
CA ASN A 244 4.58 -7.58 11.78
C ASN A 244 6.10 -7.53 11.71
N LEU A 245 6.76 -7.03 12.76
CA LEU A 245 8.21 -6.91 12.80
C LEU A 245 8.94 -8.25 12.73
N ILE A 246 8.37 -9.34 13.28
CA ILE A 246 8.99 -10.67 13.21
C ILE A 246 9.06 -11.11 11.75
N ASP A 247 7.96 -11.01 11.03
CA ASP A 247 7.86 -11.41 9.63
C ASP A 247 8.76 -10.56 8.72
N THR A 248 8.84 -9.25 8.97
CA THR A 248 9.70 -8.35 8.19
C THR A 248 11.19 -8.62 8.43
N ILE A 249 11.61 -8.88 9.67
CA ILE A 249 12.99 -9.24 10.00
C ILE A 249 13.37 -10.59 9.37
N GLU A 250 12.52 -11.60 9.48
CA GLU A 250 12.77 -12.91 8.86
C GLU A 250 12.79 -12.83 7.32
N GLY A 251 11.98 -11.98 6.74
CA GLY A 251 11.92 -11.74 5.30
C GLY A 251 13.07 -10.88 4.76
N GLY A 252 13.84 -10.23 5.64
CA GLY A 252 14.85 -9.25 5.25
C GLY A 252 14.21 -8.01 4.59
N LEU A 253 12.97 -7.68 4.97
CA LEU A 253 12.24 -6.54 4.45
C LEU A 253 12.63 -5.29 5.24
N MET A 254 13.45 -4.46 4.65
CA MET A 254 13.84 -3.17 5.23
C MET A 254 12.75 -2.13 5.02
N SER A 255 12.76 -1.10 5.86
CA SER A 255 11.83 0.02 5.75
C SER A 255 12.49 1.36 6.06
N TYR A 256 12.06 2.38 5.34
CA TYR A 256 12.41 3.76 5.62
C TYR A 256 11.98 4.16 7.04
N GLY A 257 12.88 4.82 7.74
CA GLY A 257 12.68 5.29 9.10
C GLY A 257 13.04 4.29 10.20
N ASN A 258 13.08 2.97 9.88
CA ASN A 258 13.53 1.94 10.83
C ASN A 258 14.95 1.48 10.52
N ASP A 259 15.23 1.11 9.29
CA ASP A 259 16.50 0.48 8.89
C ASP A 259 17.44 1.47 8.19
N PHE A 260 16.88 2.46 7.52
CA PHE A 260 17.62 3.54 6.87
C PHE A 260 16.85 4.86 6.90
N THR A 261 17.59 5.95 6.76
CA THR A 261 17.11 7.33 6.81
C THR A 261 17.79 8.18 5.76
N SER A 262 17.49 9.48 5.75
CA SER A 262 18.20 10.44 4.88
C SER A 262 19.70 10.62 5.20
N GLU A 263 20.19 10.02 6.27
CA GLU A 263 21.59 10.09 6.69
C GLU A 263 22.42 8.88 6.26
N ASN A 264 21.75 7.80 5.81
CA ASN A 264 22.43 6.55 5.40
C ASN A 264 21.70 5.80 4.27
#